data_612672687092c6bdc001111d3b862ae7
#
_entry.id   612672687092c6bdc001111d3b862ae7
#
_cell.length_a   1.000
_cell.length_b   1.000
_cell.length_c   1.000
_cell.angle_alpha   90.00
_cell.angle_beta   90.00
_cell.angle_gamma   90.00
#
_symmetry.space_group_name_H-M   'P 1'
#
loop_
_entity.id
_entity.type
_entity.pdbx_description
1 polymer ?
#
loop_
_entity_poly.entity_id
_entity_poly.type
_entity_poly.pdbx_seq_one_letter_code
_entity_poly.pdbx_strand_id
1 'polypeptide(L)'
;MRIGLALGSGAARGWAHVGVIRALEKAGIHPDLVCGTSVGSLVGAAYAAGELDRFEQWLLGMRKKDVLGFMDITLVGGLLKGERLMEFFRRNFVDRPVEQLAMPFAAVATALHTGAEVWLRDGSTVEAVRASIAMPALLTPVLRDGIALVDGGLVNPVPVSLARAMGADKVIAVDLSSDRVGRRLSASAQVESPDSAIGEWIRKVQEDLRGVLPAHPSGQYRPPSMPDVLLSSIEIMQDRISRSRMAGEPPDFMVSPRLAHFHLLDFHRAKEAIEEGQRAVAAILHSLRALVDQPS
;
A
#
# COMPACT_ATOMS: atom_id res chain seq x y z
N MET A 1 1.69 15.26 -24.16
CA MET A 1 1.20 13.97 -23.59
C MET A 1 1.56 13.95 -22.11
N ARG A 2 0.59 13.74 -21.21
CA ARG A 2 0.80 13.67 -19.74
C ARG A 2 0.80 12.22 -19.27
N ILE A 3 1.83 11.82 -18.56
CA ILE A 3 1.99 10.48 -18.01
C ILE A 3 1.54 10.48 -16.55
N GLY A 4 0.54 9.66 -16.21
CA GLY A 4 0.09 9.43 -14.85
C GLY A 4 0.67 8.14 -14.29
N LEU A 5 1.11 8.19 -13.02
CA LEU A 5 1.57 7.03 -12.27
C LEU A 5 0.52 6.66 -11.21
N ALA A 6 -0.09 5.48 -11.35
CA ALA A 6 -1.08 4.95 -10.40
C ALA A 6 -0.43 3.87 -9.52
N LEU A 7 -0.20 4.20 -8.24
CA LEU A 7 0.46 3.33 -7.26
C LEU A 7 -0.57 2.56 -6.44
N GLY A 8 -0.58 1.24 -6.59
CA GLY A 8 -1.56 0.37 -5.95
C GLY A 8 -1.32 0.13 -4.45
N SER A 9 -2.35 -0.44 -3.81
CA SER A 9 -2.29 -0.93 -2.43
C SER A 9 -1.38 -2.16 -2.32
N GLY A 10 -0.94 -2.52 -1.09
CA GLY A 10 -0.13 -3.72 -0.92
C GLY A 10 0.63 -3.84 0.40
N ALA A 11 0.37 -2.99 1.38
CA ALA A 11 1.07 -2.97 2.68
C ALA A 11 2.60 -2.99 2.51
N ALA A 12 3.37 -3.88 3.16
CA ALA A 12 4.83 -3.92 3.08
C ALA A 12 5.39 -4.11 1.65
N ARG A 13 4.63 -4.72 0.74
CA ARG A 13 4.99 -4.84 -0.69
C ARG A 13 5.10 -3.48 -1.38
N GLY A 14 4.48 -2.45 -0.82
CA GLY A 14 4.47 -1.10 -1.36
C GLY A 14 5.84 -0.45 -1.49
N TRP A 15 6.85 -0.94 -0.81
CA TRP A 15 8.21 -0.45 -1.00
C TRP A 15 8.74 -0.71 -2.42
N ALA A 16 8.16 -1.65 -3.15
CA ALA A 16 8.44 -1.86 -4.57
C ALA A 16 8.12 -0.63 -5.44
N HIS A 17 7.17 0.21 -5.04
CA HIS A 17 6.86 1.45 -5.75
C HIS A 17 8.08 2.37 -5.87
N VAL A 18 8.92 2.43 -4.83
CA VAL A 18 10.18 3.20 -4.88
C VAL A 18 11.08 2.66 -5.99
N GLY A 19 11.25 1.34 -6.07
CA GLY A 19 12.04 0.69 -7.11
C GLY A 19 11.47 0.93 -8.51
N VAL A 20 10.14 0.91 -8.66
CA VAL A 20 9.46 1.23 -9.93
C VAL A 20 9.77 2.67 -10.34
N ILE A 21 9.58 3.65 -9.44
CA ILE A 21 9.84 5.06 -9.74
C ILE A 21 11.30 5.25 -10.17
N ARG A 22 12.26 4.69 -9.43
CA ARG A 22 13.69 4.77 -9.76
C ARG A 22 14.02 4.18 -11.14
N ALA A 23 13.41 3.05 -11.46
CA ALA A 23 13.66 2.43 -12.76
C ALA A 23 13.03 3.21 -13.92
N LEU A 24 11.87 3.83 -13.71
CA LEU A 24 11.24 4.74 -14.69
C LEU A 24 12.12 5.97 -14.92
N GLU A 25 12.56 6.65 -13.84
CA GLU A 25 13.46 7.82 -13.91
C GLU A 25 14.75 7.48 -14.65
N LYS A 26 15.38 6.34 -14.32
CA LYS A 26 16.59 5.86 -15.00
C LYS A 26 16.36 5.59 -16.50
N ALA A 27 15.16 5.22 -16.87
CA ALA A 27 14.77 5.01 -18.27
C ALA A 27 14.38 6.30 -19.00
N GLY A 28 14.45 7.47 -18.35
CA GLY A 28 14.02 8.76 -18.88
C GLY A 28 12.50 8.94 -18.93
N ILE A 29 11.75 8.13 -18.18
CA ILE A 29 10.29 8.23 -18.08
C ILE A 29 9.95 8.95 -16.79
N HIS A 30 9.45 10.18 -16.91
CA HIS A 30 9.11 11.05 -15.79
C HIS A 30 7.59 11.26 -15.76
N PRO A 31 6.86 10.69 -14.78
CA PRO A 31 5.43 10.95 -14.60
C PRO A 31 5.15 12.44 -14.34
N ASP A 32 4.08 12.97 -14.96
CA ASP A 32 3.61 14.34 -14.76
C ASP A 32 2.69 14.49 -13.56
N LEU A 33 2.12 13.37 -13.09
CA LEU A 33 1.25 13.29 -11.93
C LEU A 33 1.32 11.89 -11.31
N VAL A 34 1.03 11.82 -10.01
CA VAL A 34 0.98 10.55 -9.28
C VAL A 34 -0.28 10.47 -8.44
N CYS A 35 -0.90 9.31 -8.41
CA CYS A 35 -1.95 9.00 -7.45
C CYS A 35 -1.68 7.64 -6.78
N GLY A 36 -2.23 7.47 -5.59
CA GLY A 36 -1.95 6.26 -4.84
C GLY A 36 -3.09 5.80 -3.96
N THR A 37 -3.10 4.51 -3.67
CA THR A 37 -4.02 3.87 -2.73
C THR A 37 -3.22 3.19 -1.63
N SER A 38 -3.61 3.42 -0.37
CA SER A 38 -2.95 2.83 0.79
C SER A 38 -1.44 3.14 0.82
N VAL A 39 -0.58 2.14 0.93
CA VAL A 39 0.89 2.34 0.87
C VAL A 39 1.33 3.06 -0.42
N GLY A 40 0.61 2.89 -1.53
CA GLY A 40 0.86 3.63 -2.77
C GLY A 40 0.68 5.14 -2.59
N SER A 41 -0.25 5.58 -1.74
CA SER A 41 -0.42 6.99 -1.40
C SER A 41 0.75 7.53 -0.57
N LEU A 42 1.30 6.73 0.34
CA LEU A 42 2.45 7.09 1.17
C LEU A 42 3.71 7.32 0.29
N VAL A 43 4.01 6.37 -0.60
CA VAL A 43 5.14 6.49 -1.54
C VAL A 43 4.91 7.62 -2.55
N GLY A 44 3.68 7.71 -3.08
CA GLY A 44 3.29 8.76 -4.02
C GLY A 44 3.42 10.18 -3.45
N ALA A 45 3.04 10.36 -2.17
CA ALA A 45 3.18 11.64 -1.47
C ALA A 45 4.65 12.02 -1.28
N ALA A 46 5.51 11.08 -0.88
CA ALA A 46 6.96 11.32 -0.77
C ALA A 46 7.58 11.67 -2.14
N TYR A 47 7.15 10.99 -3.19
CA TYR A 47 7.59 11.29 -4.56
C TYR A 47 7.12 12.67 -5.03
N ALA A 48 5.84 12.99 -4.86
CA ALA A 48 5.28 14.28 -5.25
C ALA A 48 5.85 15.46 -4.45
N ALA A 49 6.31 15.21 -3.24
CA ALA A 49 6.99 16.20 -2.41
C ALA A 49 8.46 16.44 -2.79
N GLY A 50 9.05 15.59 -3.66
CA GLY A 50 10.49 15.61 -3.99
C GLY A 50 11.38 14.99 -2.89
N GLU A 51 10.81 14.21 -1.98
CA GLU A 51 11.48 13.63 -0.81
C GLU A 51 11.80 12.13 -0.97
N LEU A 52 11.72 11.60 -2.18
CA LEU A 52 11.88 10.16 -2.44
C LEU A 52 13.26 9.64 -1.99
N ASP A 53 14.33 10.44 -2.15
CA ASP A 53 15.69 10.04 -1.75
C ASP A 53 15.79 9.81 -0.24
N ARG A 54 15.27 10.77 0.55
CA ARG A 54 15.26 10.66 2.02
C ARG A 54 14.36 9.52 2.48
N PHE A 55 13.23 9.36 1.80
CA PHE A 55 12.27 8.30 2.10
C PHE A 55 12.90 6.90 1.83
N GLU A 56 13.56 6.72 0.70
CA GLU A 56 14.26 5.48 0.35
C GLU A 56 15.37 5.16 1.35
N GLN A 57 16.21 6.13 1.72
CA GLN A 57 17.27 5.94 2.73
C GLN A 57 16.70 5.49 4.07
N TRP A 58 15.59 6.10 4.51
CA TRP A 58 14.91 5.68 5.72
C TRP A 58 14.38 4.25 5.63
N LEU A 59 13.74 3.87 4.51
CA LEU A 59 13.26 2.52 4.27
C LEU A 59 14.38 1.48 4.33
N LEU A 60 15.52 1.75 3.71
CA LEU A 60 16.70 0.86 3.70
C LEU A 60 17.31 0.70 5.10
N GLY A 61 17.14 1.68 5.97
CA GLY A 61 17.58 1.63 7.38
C GLY A 61 16.59 0.95 8.32
N MET A 62 15.36 0.64 7.86
CA MET A 62 14.26 0.14 8.71
C MET A 62 14.53 -1.29 9.19
N ARG A 63 14.42 -1.51 10.49
CA ARG A 63 14.55 -2.81 11.16
C ARG A 63 13.21 -3.24 11.76
N LYS A 64 13.07 -4.52 12.09
CA LYS A 64 11.85 -5.07 12.73
C LYS A 64 11.42 -4.27 13.97
N LYS A 65 12.39 -3.83 14.81
CA LYS A 65 12.11 -3.03 16.00
C LYS A 65 11.51 -1.65 15.68
N ASP A 66 11.89 -1.06 14.55
CA ASP A 66 11.42 0.25 14.13
C ASP A 66 9.96 0.15 13.66
N VAL A 67 9.60 -0.95 12.98
CA VAL A 67 8.21 -1.27 12.63
C VAL A 67 7.34 -1.37 13.88
N LEU A 68 7.81 -2.08 14.91
CA LEU A 68 7.12 -2.19 16.20
C LEU A 68 6.98 -0.83 16.91
N GLY A 69 7.96 0.06 16.74
CA GLY A 69 7.95 1.41 17.30
C GLY A 69 6.82 2.30 16.75
N PHE A 70 6.36 2.05 15.53
CA PHE A 70 5.23 2.76 14.91
C PHE A 70 3.86 2.18 15.29
N MET A 71 3.82 1.03 15.96
CA MET A 71 2.58 0.41 16.42
C MET A 71 2.07 1.08 17.69
N ASP A 72 1.26 2.12 17.54
CA ASP A 72 0.59 2.83 18.63
C ASP A 72 -0.77 2.18 18.94
N ILE A 73 -0.75 1.16 19.82
CA ILE A 73 -1.93 0.37 20.17
C ILE A 73 -2.91 1.23 20.99
N THR A 74 -4.20 1.17 20.63
CA THR A 74 -5.27 1.77 21.45
C THR A 74 -5.86 0.71 22.37
N LEU A 75 -6.26 1.11 23.59
CA LEU A 75 -6.97 0.25 24.52
C LEU A 75 -8.41 -0.05 24.09
N VAL A 76 -8.95 0.76 23.17
CA VAL A 76 -10.31 0.60 22.64
C VAL A 76 -10.22 -0.10 21.30
N GLY A 77 -10.67 -1.35 21.23
CA GLY A 77 -10.78 -2.15 20.00
C GLY A 77 -9.50 -2.80 19.50
N GLY A 78 -8.36 -2.70 20.20
CA GLY A 78 -7.11 -3.37 19.80
C GLY A 78 -6.51 -2.91 18.46
N LEU A 79 -6.95 -1.75 17.96
CA LEU A 79 -6.49 -1.16 16.69
C LEU A 79 -5.30 -0.23 16.92
N LEU A 80 -4.48 -0.05 15.88
CA LEU A 80 -3.41 0.94 15.86
C LEU A 80 -3.98 2.31 15.47
N LYS A 81 -3.54 3.36 16.14
CA LYS A 81 -3.91 4.73 15.74
C LYS A 81 -3.20 5.20 14.49
N GLY A 82 -1.95 4.77 14.29
CA GLY A 82 -1.08 5.21 13.20
C GLY A 82 -0.60 6.65 13.33
N GLU A 83 -0.82 7.29 14.49
CA GLU A 83 -0.42 8.67 14.73
C GLU A 83 1.11 8.83 14.76
N ARG A 84 1.82 7.86 15.35
CA ARG A 84 3.29 7.89 15.41
C ARG A 84 3.94 7.82 14.03
N LEU A 85 3.39 6.98 13.16
CA LEU A 85 3.86 6.88 11.77
C LEU A 85 3.61 8.19 11.03
N MET A 86 2.41 8.78 11.18
CA MET A 86 2.06 10.02 10.49
C MET A 86 2.83 11.22 11.03
N GLU A 87 3.05 11.31 12.32
CA GLU A 87 3.87 12.38 12.91
C GLU A 87 5.33 12.26 12.45
N PHE A 88 5.86 11.03 12.39
CA PHE A 88 7.18 10.79 11.83
C PHE A 88 7.25 11.19 10.34
N PHE A 89 6.23 10.82 9.55
CA PHE A 89 6.14 11.17 8.13
C PHE A 89 6.07 12.69 7.92
N ARG A 90 5.25 13.37 8.71
CA ARG A 90 5.14 14.84 8.70
C ARG A 90 6.48 15.51 8.96
N ARG A 91 7.16 15.12 10.02
CA ARG A 91 8.43 15.77 10.43
C ARG A 91 9.59 15.53 9.47
N ASN A 92 9.58 14.40 8.77
CA ASN A 92 10.75 14.00 8.01
C ASN A 92 10.58 14.14 6.50
N PHE A 93 9.36 14.09 5.96
CA PHE A 93 9.16 14.02 4.52
C PHE A 93 8.18 15.05 3.97
N VAL A 94 6.96 15.11 4.50
CA VAL A 94 5.90 15.95 3.92
C VAL A 94 5.13 16.68 5.01
N ASP A 95 5.22 18.01 5.01
CA ASP A 95 4.38 18.89 5.84
C ASP A 95 3.84 20.05 4.98
N ARG A 96 3.13 19.70 3.90
CA ARG A 96 2.54 20.67 2.96
C ARG A 96 1.13 20.22 2.57
N PRO A 97 0.24 21.16 2.21
CA PRO A 97 -1.01 20.82 1.54
C PRO A 97 -0.76 20.10 0.21
N VAL A 98 -1.71 19.24 -0.18
CA VAL A 98 -1.64 18.46 -1.43
C VAL A 98 -1.43 19.36 -2.64
N GLU A 99 -2.13 20.48 -2.71
CA GLU A 99 -2.08 21.45 -3.80
C GLU A 99 -0.78 22.25 -3.89
N GLN A 100 0.10 22.12 -2.89
CA GLN A 100 1.42 22.78 -2.83
C GLN A 100 2.59 21.80 -3.06
N LEU A 101 2.29 20.55 -3.37
CA LEU A 101 3.33 19.59 -3.73
C LEU A 101 3.95 19.94 -5.09
N ALA A 102 5.20 19.56 -5.29
CA ALA A 102 5.94 19.85 -6.52
C ALA A 102 5.34 19.18 -7.76
N MET A 103 4.63 18.07 -7.56
CA MET A 103 3.93 17.31 -8.58
C MET A 103 2.46 17.15 -8.17
N PRO A 104 1.48 17.20 -9.10
CA PRO A 104 0.10 16.88 -8.83
C PRO A 104 -0.03 15.49 -8.19
N PHE A 105 -0.68 15.44 -7.02
CA PHE A 105 -0.87 14.23 -6.23
C PHE A 105 -2.34 14.06 -5.83
N ALA A 106 -2.77 12.81 -5.70
CA ALA A 106 -4.04 12.47 -5.06
C ALA A 106 -3.97 11.10 -4.38
N ALA A 107 -4.73 10.93 -3.30
CA ALA A 107 -4.90 9.66 -2.64
C ALA A 107 -6.34 9.17 -2.69
N VAL A 108 -6.55 7.86 -2.66
CA VAL A 108 -7.88 7.24 -2.58
C VAL A 108 -8.17 6.83 -1.15
N ALA A 109 -9.37 7.15 -0.66
CA ALA A 109 -9.93 6.60 0.56
C ALA A 109 -11.36 6.07 0.28
N THR A 110 -11.93 5.36 1.25
CA THR A 110 -13.29 4.84 1.20
C THR A 110 -14.15 5.48 2.28
N ALA A 111 -15.30 6.03 1.94
CA ALA A 111 -16.28 6.48 2.91
C ALA A 111 -16.94 5.26 3.57
N LEU A 112 -16.71 5.06 4.88
CA LEU A 112 -17.08 3.83 5.59
C LEU A 112 -18.59 3.53 5.53
N HIS A 113 -19.43 4.55 5.64
CA HIS A 113 -20.89 4.35 5.73
C HIS A 113 -21.56 4.10 4.38
N THR A 114 -20.94 4.55 3.28
CA THR A 114 -21.57 4.49 1.95
C THR A 114 -20.83 3.55 0.99
N GLY A 115 -19.58 3.20 1.29
CA GLY A 115 -18.68 2.50 0.36
C GLY A 115 -18.24 3.36 -0.83
N ALA A 116 -18.52 4.67 -0.81
CA ALA A 116 -18.13 5.57 -1.89
C ALA A 116 -16.60 5.76 -1.93
N GLU A 117 -16.06 5.82 -3.14
CA GLU A 117 -14.68 6.22 -3.39
C GLU A 117 -14.50 7.72 -3.14
N VAL A 118 -13.51 8.09 -2.35
CA VAL A 118 -13.20 9.48 -2.01
C VAL A 118 -11.81 9.81 -2.53
N TRP A 119 -11.70 10.86 -3.35
CA TRP A 119 -10.44 11.37 -3.89
C TRP A 119 -9.93 12.53 -3.05
N LEU A 120 -8.83 12.31 -2.37
CA LEU A 120 -8.19 13.27 -1.50
C LEU A 120 -7.14 14.05 -2.31
N ARG A 121 -7.53 15.22 -2.80
CA ARG A 121 -6.75 16.06 -3.73
C ARG A 121 -6.41 17.43 -3.17
N ASP A 122 -6.80 17.72 -1.97
CA ASP A 122 -6.67 18.99 -1.28
C ASP A 122 -6.40 18.81 0.22
N GLY A 123 -6.00 19.89 0.88
CA GLY A 123 -5.73 19.95 2.30
C GLY A 123 -4.46 19.19 2.70
N SER A 124 -4.38 18.75 3.95
CA SER A 124 -3.18 18.13 4.51
C SER A 124 -2.81 16.82 3.78
N THR A 125 -1.62 16.77 3.20
CA THR A 125 -1.07 15.55 2.57
C THR A 125 -0.96 14.40 3.58
N VAL A 126 -0.56 14.71 4.81
CA VAL A 126 -0.44 13.69 5.87
C VAL A 126 -1.79 13.10 6.24
N GLU A 127 -2.84 13.92 6.32
CA GLU A 127 -4.20 13.44 6.59
C GLU A 127 -4.77 12.63 5.42
N ALA A 128 -4.50 13.05 4.18
CA ALA A 128 -4.89 12.31 2.99
C ALA A 128 -4.24 10.91 2.97
N VAL A 129 -2.94 10.84 3.23
CA VAL A 129 -2.22 9.56 3.34
C VAL A 129 -2.76 8.73 4.51
N ARG A 130 -2.97 9.34 5.69
CA ARG A 130 -3.48 8.64 6.88
C ARG A 130 -4.86 8.02 6.64
N ALA A 131 -5.75 8.72 5.94
CA ALA A 131 -7.06 8.19 5.55
C ALA A 131 -6.92 7.03 4.55
N SER A 132 -6.06 7.21 3.54
CA SER A 132 -5.82 6.21 2.49
C SER A 132 -5.24 4.90 3.02
N ILE A 133 -4.41 4.92 4.09
CA ILE A 133 -3.82 3.73 4.72
C ILE A 133 -4.66 3.15 5.87
N ALA A 134 -5.83 3.68 6.16
CA ALA A 134 -6.67 3.29 7.30
C ALA A 134 -7.30 1.90 7.11
N MET A 135 -6.47 0.85 7.00
CA MET A 135 -6.92 -0.52 6.78
C MET A 135 -7.78 -1.02 7.94
N PRO A 136 -9.02 -1.48 7.68
CA PRO A 136 -9.87 -2.06 8.70
C PRO A 136 -9.20 -3.24 9.42
N ALA A 137 -9.49 -3.42 10.69
CA ALA A 137 -8.87 -4.37 11.60
C ALA A 137 -7.38 -4.11 11.93
N LEU A 138 -6.75 -3.11 11.31
CA LEU A 138 -5.37 -2.71 11.61
C LEU A 138 -5.30 -1.26 12.13
N LEU A 139 -5.86 -0.30 11.40
CA LEU A 139 -5.81 1.12 11.74
C LEU A 139 -7.21 1.70 11.99
N THR A 140 -7.28 2.68 12.89
CA THR A 140 -8.55 3.39 13.16
C THR A 140 -8.97 4.21 11.95
N PRO A 141 -10.29 4.35 11.67
CA PRO A 141 -10.80 5.26 10.66
C PRO A 141 -10.37 6.72 10.92
N VAL A 142 -10.32 7.52 9.87
CA VAL A 142 -10.07 8.97 9.95
C VAL A 142 -11.36 9.72 9.72
N LEU A 143 -11.67 10.67 10.60
CA LEU A 143 -12.83 11.54 10.40
C LEU A 143 -12.38 12.80 9.62
N ARG A 144 -12.97 13.01 8.42
CA ARG A 144 -12.78 14.21 7.61
C ARG A 144 -14.14 14.75 7.18
N ASP A 145 -14.42 16.01 7.48
CA ASP A 145 -15.69 16.69 7.13
C ASP A 145 -16.95 15.91 7.57
N GLY A 146 -16.89 15.27 8.74
CA GLY A 146 -17.98 14.45 9.29
C GLY A 146 -18.10 13.05 8.67
N ILE A 147 -17.21 12.67 7.72
CA ILE A 147 -17.21 11.37 7.06
C ILE A 147 -16.09 10.52 7.63
N ALA A 148 -16.43 9.32 8.11
CA ALA A 148 -15.42 8.33 8.51
C ALA A 148 -14.81 7.69 7.28
N LEU A 149 -13.49 7.85 7.10
CA LEU A 149 -12.71 7.33 5.98
C LEU A 149 -11.88 6.13 6.43
N VAL A 150 -11.83 5.12 5.56
CA VAL A 150 -10.99 3.92 5.68
C VAL A 150 -10.19 3.71 4.39
N ASP A 151 -9.32 2.69 4.39
CA ASP A 151 -8.39 2.39 3.30
C ASP A 151 -9.07 2.38 1.92
N GLY A 152 -8.45 3.06 0.97
CA GLY A 152 -8.95 3.17 -0.40
C GLY A 152 -8.92 1.86 -1.19
N GLY A 153 -8.14 0.88 -0.73
CA GLY A 153 -8.07 -0.44 -1.33
C GLY A 153 -9.38 -1.23 -1.27
N LEU A 154 -10.35 -0.80 -0.45
CA LEU A 154 -11.68 -1.41 -0.39
C LEU A 154 -12.54 -1.08 -1.63
N VAL A 155 -12.20 -0.01 -2.37
CA VAL A 155 -12.98 0.44 -3.53
C VAL A 155 -12.14 0.61 -4.79
N ASN A 156 -10.89 1.05 -4.69
CA ASN A 156 -10.00 1.27 -5.82
C ASN A 156 -8.54 0.94 -5.46
N PRO A 157 -8.18 -0.36 -5.42
CA PRO A 157 -6.84 -0.78 -5.02
C PRO A 157 -5.71 -0.28 -5.94
N VAL A 158 -5.99 -0.09 -7.24
CA VAL A 158 -5.03 0.44 -8.22
C VAL A 158 -5.72 1.60 -8.96
N PRO A 159 -5.42 2.86 -8.63
CA PRO A 159 -6.28 4.01 -8.95
C PRO A 159 -6.07 4.57 -10.37
N VAL A 160 -6.29 3.72 -11.41
CA VAL A 160 -6.18 4.12 -12.82
C VAL A 160 -7.19 5.20 -13.17
N SER A 161 -8.45 5.05 -12.75
CA SER A 161 -9.52 6.05 -12.96
C SER A 161 -9.17 7.42 -12.40
N LEU A 162 -8.54 7.45 -11.20
CA LEU A 162 -8.10 8.70 -10.58
C LEU A 162 -6.98 9.36 -11.39
N ALA A 163 -5.98 8.60 -11.86
CA ALA A 163 -4.92 9.15 -12.72
C ALA A 163 -5.50 9.78 -13.99
N ARG A 164 -6.48 9.13 -14.61
CA ARG A 164 -7.20 9.66 -15.78
C ARG A 164 -7.99 10.95 -15.43
N ALA A 165 -8.70 10.95 -14.31
CA ALA A 165 -9.45 12.10 -13.83
C ALA A 165 -8.54 13.29 -13.46
N MET A 166 -7.28 13.04 -13.12
CA MET A 166 -6.24 14.07 -12.92
C MET A 166 -5.65 14.58 -14.23
N GLY A 167 -6.06 14.06 -15.38
CA GLY A 167 -5.67 14.49 -16.71
C GLY A 167 -4.48 13.74 -17.30
N ALA A 168 -4.26 12.48 -16.92
CA ALA A 168 -3.28 11.63 -17.57
C ALA A 168 -3.78 11.17 -18.95
N ASP A 169 -2.98 11.39 -19.99
CA ASP A 169 -3.21 10.82 -21.31
C ASP A 169 -2.82 9.34 -21.37
N LYS A 170 -1.73 9.00 -20.65
CA LYS A 170 -1.22 7.64 -20.48
C LYS A 170 -1.05 7.31 -19.01
N VAL A 171 -1.44 6.10 -18.62
CA VAL A 171 -1.34 5.65 -17.23
C VAL A 171 -0.42 4.43 -17.13
N ILE A 172 0.62 4.58 -16.31
CA ILE A 172 1.44 3.48 -15.81
C ILE A 172 0.87 3.08 -14.46
N ALA A 173 0.31 1.89 -14.36
CA ALA A 173 -0.22 1.37 -13.10
C ALA A 173 0.72 0.35 -12.48
N VAL A 174 0.84 0.37 -11.15
CA VAL A 174 1.63 -0.60 -10.39
C VAL A 174 0.71 -1.45 -9.53
N ASP A 175 0.57 -2.73 -9.88
CA ASP A 175 -0.24 -3.70 -9.14
C ASP A 175 0.67 -4.67 -8.38
N LEU A 176 0.57 -4.65 -7.04
CA LEU A 176 1.36 -5.49 -6.13
C LEU A 176 0.67 -6.81 -5.75
N SER A 177 -0.48 -7.09 -6.33
CA SER A 177 -1.31 -8.26 -5.99
C SER A 177 -1.35 -9.33 -7.09
N SER A 178 -0.96 -8.98 -8.31
CA SER A 178 -1.18 -9.79 -9.51
C SER A 178 -0.54 -11.19 -9.49
N ASP A 179 0.59 -11.39 -8.80
CA ASP A 179 1.31 -12.66 -8.74
C ASP A 179 0.77 -13.65 -7.69
N ARG A 180 -0.18 -13.22 -6.83
CA ARG A 180 -0.73 -14.04 -5.74
C ARG A 180 -1.75 -15.07 -6.20
N VAL A 181 -2.44 -14.80 -7.29
CA VAL A 181 -3.59 -15.59 -7.72
C VAL A 181 -3.23 -16.98 -8.26
N GLY A 182 -2.08 -17.13 -8.93
CA GLY A 182 -1.63 -18.42 -9.42
C GLY A 182 -1.06 -19.35 -8.34
N ARG A 183 -0.56 -18.79 -7.23
CA ARG A 183 0.12 -19.55 -6.17
C ARG A 183 -0.81 -20.01 -5.05
N ARG A 184 -1.94 -19.37 -4.82
CA ARG A 184 -2.92 -19.82 -3.79
C ARG A 184 -3.49 -21.22 -4.08
N LEU A 185 -3.50 -21.66 -5.32
CA LEU A 185 -3.93 -23.00 -5.70
C LEU A 185 -2.84 -24.08 -5.48
N SER A 186 -1.58 -23.67 -5.31
CA SER A 186 -0.43 -24.60 -5.17
C SER A 186 0.15 -24.65 -3.76
N ALA A 187 -0.22 -23.75 -2.87
CA ALA A 187 0.25 -23.72 -1.49
C ALA A 187 -0.83 -24.30 -0.57
N SER A 188 -0.68 -25.58 -0.20
CA SER A 188 -1.17 -26.06 1.08
C SER A 188 -0.76 -25.03 2.14
N ALA A 189 -1.72 -24.53 2.91
CA ALA A 189 -1.56 -23.50 3.92
C ALA A 189 -0.27 -23.70 4.74
N GLN A 190 0.80 -23.01 4.35
CA GLN A 190 1.92 -22.81 5.25
C GLN A 190 1.46 -21.74 6.23
N VAL A 191 1.10 -22.22 7.41
CA VAL A 191 0.91 -21.43 8.62
C VAL A 191 2.11 -20.47 8.73
N GLU A 192 1.84 -19.17 8.86
CA GLU A 192 2.85 -18.15 9.12
C GLU A 192 3.83 -18.65 10.18
N SER A 193 5.13 -18.48 9.90
CA SER A 193 6.15 -18.82 10.88
C SER A 193 5.94 -17.97 12.15
N PRO A 194 6.16 -18.53 13.36
CA PRO A 194 5.99 -17.84 14.65
C PRO A 194 6.80 -16.55 14.80
N ASP A 195 7.72 -16.30 13.90
CA ASP A 195 8.67 -15.16 13.91
C ASP A 195 8.16 -13.90 13.20
N SER A 196 6.91 -13.83 12.75
CA SER A 196 6.34 -12.58 12.22
C SER A 196 5.99 -11.62 13.37
N ALA A 197 6.13 -10.31 13.14
CA ALA A 197 5.78 -9.29 14.14
C ALA A 197 4.29 -9.37 14.57
N ILE A 198 3.40 -9.80 13.67
CA ILE A 198 2.00 -10.15 14.00
C ILE A 198 1.96 -11.41 14.85
N GLY A 199 2.72 -12.44 14.52
CA GLY A 199 2.79 -13.68 15.30
C GLY A 199 3.20 -13.40 16.75
N GLU A 200 4.20 -12.53 16.96
CA GLU A 200 4.61 -12.09 18.30
C GLU A 200 3.53 -11.24 19.01
N TRP A 201 2.86 -10.35 18.29
CA TRP A 201 1.77 -9.54 18.84
C TRP A 201 0.55 -10.41 19.18
N ILE A 202 0.12 -11.31 18.27
CA ILE A 202 -0.97 -12.27 18.51
C ILE A 202 -0.63 -13.17 19.68
N ARG A 203 0.62 -13.63 19.77
CA ARG A 203 1.10 -14.43 20.91
C ARG A 203 1.01 -13.66 22.23
N LYS A 204 1.40 -12.39 22.26
CA LYS A 204 1.34 -11.53 23.43
C LYS A 204 -0.11 -11.27 23.87
N VAL A 205 -1.01 -10.98 22.93
CA VAL A 205 -2.45 -10.84 23.19
C VAL A 205 -3.06 -12.17 23.64
N GLN A 206 -2.64 -13.30 23.08
CA GLN A 206 -3.08 -14.63 23.51
C GLN A 206 -2.51 -15.03 24.88
N GLU A 207 -1.29 -14.60 25.23
CA GLU A 207 -0.72 -14.79 26.55
C GLU A 207 -1.47 -14.00 27.62
N ASP A 208 -1.86 -12.78 27.32
CA ASP A 208 -2.67 -11.94 28.21
C ASP A 208 -4.12 -12.49 28.36
N LEU A 209 -4.63 -13.24 27.35
CA LEU A 209 -5.95 -13.87 27.35
C LEU A 209 -5.95 -15.34 27.79
N ARG A 210 -4.79 -15.94 28.11
CA ARG A 210 -4.67 -17.36 28.47
C ARG A 210 -5.50 -17.81 29.69
N GLY A 211 -5.97 -16.85 30.47
CA GLY A 211 -6.91 -17.13 31.58
C GLY A 211 -8.37 -17.35 31.15
N VAL A 212 -8.73 -17.07 29.89
CA VAL A 212 -10.12 -17.03 29.41
C VAL A 212 -10.41 -18.06 28.29
N LEU A 213 -9.39 -18.61 27.62
CA LEU A 213 -9.59 -19.53 26.49
C LEU A 213 -9.08 -20.95 26.81
N PRO A 214 -9.83 -22.00 26.43
CA PRO A 214 -9.41 -23.42 26.67
C PRO A 214 -8.18 -23.78 25.80
N ALA A 215 -7.24 -24.51 26.40
CA ALA A 215 -6.05 -25.05 25.73
C ALA A 215 -6.44 -26.08 24.65
N HIS A 216 -5.91 -25.92 23.43
CA HIS A 216 -6.09 -26.90 22.36
C HIS A 216 -4.98 -27.98 22.40
N PRO A 217 -5.30 -29.23 22.12
CA PRO A 217 -4.31 -30.31 22.08
C PRO A 217 -3.32 -30.13 20.91
N SER A 218 -2.05 -30.37 21.18
CA SER A 218 -0.96 -30.35 20.20
C SER A 218 -1.15 -31.43 19.13
N GLY A 219 -1.12 -31.04 17.84
CA GLY A 219 -1.11 -31.96 16.70
C GLY A 219 -2.29 -31.87 15.73
N GLN A 220 -3.29 -31.00 15.96
CA GLN A 220 -4.42 -30.79 15.07
C GLN A 220 -4.27 -29.47 14.29
N TYR A 221 -4.92 -29.39 13.11
CA TYR A 221 -5.09 -28.17 12.30
C TYR A 221 -5.42 -26.98 13.19
N ARG A 222 -4.54 -25.98 13.21
CA ARG A 222 -4.79 -24.73 13.92
C ARG A 222 -5.56 -23.81 13.00
N PRO A 223 -6.84 -23.51 13.27
CA PRO A 223 -7.58 -22.57 12.45
C PRO A 223 -6.91 -21.18 12.52
N PRO A 224 -6.94 -20.40 11.42
CA PRO A 224 -6.42 -19.04 11.43
C PRO A 224 -7.16 -18.19 12.45
N SER A 225 -6.48 -17.22 13.06
CA SER A 225 -7.13 -16.29 13.99
C SER A 225 -8.14 -15.40 13.27
N MET A 226 -9.11 -14.84 14.01
CA MET A 226 -10.09 -13.90 13.42
C MET A 226 -9.44 -12.70 12.72
N PRO A 227 -8.40 -12.04 13.28
CA PRO A 227 -7.66 -11.01 12.56
C PRO A 227 -7.05 -11.51 11.24
N ASP A 228 -6.45 -12.72 11.21
CA ASP A 228 -5.86 -13.29 10.00
C ASP A 228 -6.93 -13.55 8.93
N VAL A 229 -8.09 -14.05 9.33
CA VAL A 229 -9.24 -14.27 8.44
C VAL A 229 -9.71 -12.94 7.84
N LEU A 230 -9.88 -11.91 8.68
CA LEU A 230 -10.33 -10.58 8.24
C LEU A 230 -9.33 -9.95 7.25
N LEU A 231 -8.04 -9.92 7.60
CA LEU A 231 -7.01 -9.35 6.73
C LEU A 231 -6.91 -10.12 5.41
N SER A 232 -6.92 -11.45 5.44
CA SER A 232 -6.91 -12.28 4.23
C SER A 232 -8.16 -12.05 3.37
N SER A 233 -9.33 -11.87 4.00
CA SER A 233 -10.59 -11.58 3.29
C SER A 233 -10.51 -10.22 2.58
N ILE A 234 -9.99 -9.20 3.25
CA ILE A 234 -9.75 -7.87 2.63
C ILE A 234 -8.81 -8.00 1.44
N GLU A 235 -7.70 -8.71 1.57
CA GLU A 235 -6.78 -8.92 0.45
C GLU A 235 -7.43 -9.64 -0.74
N ILE A 236 -8.25 -10.67 -0.47
CA ILE A 236 -9.00 -11.38 -1.53
C ILE A 236 -9.96 -10.42 -2.23
N MET A 237 -10.69 -9.60 -1.48
CA MET A 237 -11.61 -8.61 -2.06
C MET A 237 -10.86 -7.57 -2.88
N GLN A 238 -9.74 -7.05 -2.39
CA GLN A 238 -8.90 -6.09 -3.13
C GLN A 238 -8.42 -6.67 -4.46
N ASP A 239 -7.92 -7.92 -4.48
CA ASP A 239 -7.53 -8.61 -5.72
C ASP A 239 -8.70 -8.69 -6.73
N ARG A 240 -9.91 -9.01 -6.25
CA ARG A 240 -11.10 -9.11 -7.09
C ARG A 240 -11.54 -7.75 -7.63
N ILE A 241 -11.52 -6.72 -6.78
CA ILE A 241 -11.87 -5.35 -7.17
C ILE A 241 -10.87 -4.83 -8.21
N SER A 242 -9.55 -4.99 -7.98
CA SER A 242 -8.53 -4.58 -8.95
C SER A 242 -8.77 -5.17 -10.33
N ARG A 243 -9.02 -6.47 -10.42
CA ARG A 243 -9.30 -7.15 -11.69
C ARG A 243 -10.57 -6.66 -12.37
N SER A 244 -11.63 -6.49 -11.60
CA SER A 244 -12.90 -6.00 -12.12
C SER A 244 -12.77 -4.58 -12.68
N ARG A 245 -12.07 -3.70 -11.95
CA ARG A 245 -11.84 -2.32 -12.39
C ARG A 245 -10.95 -2.27 -13.62
N MET A 246 -9.83 -3.01 -13.63
CA MET A 246 -8.91 -3.04 -14.76
C MET A 246 -9.53 -3.64 -16.04
N ALA A 247 -10.57 -4.45 -15.91
CA ALA A 247 -11.32 -4.93 -17.07
C ALA A 247 -12.18 -3.81 -17.73
N GLY A 248 -12.68 -2.87 -16.93
CA GLY A 248 -13.45 -1.71 -17.42
C GLY A 248 -12.59 -0.48 -17.74
N GLU A 249 -11.52 -0.27 -17.00
CA GLU A 249 -10.62 0.88 -17.10
C GLU A 249 -9.16 0.41 -17.10
N PRO A 250 -8.67 -0.20 -18.19
CA PRO A 250 -7.32 -0.71 -18.27
C PRO A 250 -6.30 0.44 -18.28
N PRO A 251 -5.16 0.29 -17.58
CA PRO A 251 -4.03 1.19 -17.75
C PRO A 251 -3.37 0.96 -19.12
N ASP A 252 -2.59 1.94 -19.58
CA ASP A 252 -1.80 1.77 -20.81
C ASP A 252 -0.63 0.79 -20.59
N PHE A 253 -0.04 0.85 -19.37
CA PHE A 253 1.06 -0.03 -18.96
C PHE A 253 0.83 -0.54 -17.56
N MET A 254 1.07 -1.83 -17.35
CA MET A 254 0.99 -2.47 -16.04
C MET A 254 2.37 -2.95 -15.60
N VAL A 255 2.81 -2.50 -14.44
CA VAL A 255 4.00 -3.00 -13.74
C VAL A 255 3.55 -3.91 -12.59
N SER A 256 4.01 -5.15 -12.59
CA SER A 256 3.58 -6.17 -11.63
C SER A 256 4.78 -6.82 -10.93
N PRO A 257 5.29 -6.24 -9.84
CA PRO A 257 6.36 -6.84 -9.04
C PRO A 257 5.93 -8.18 -8.43
N ARG A 258 6.85 -9.16 -8.40
CA ARG A 258 6.59 -10.53 -7.92
C ARG A 258 6.87 -10.65 -6.42
N LEU A 259 5.91 -10.30 -5.59
CA LEU A 259 6.02 -10.18 -4.13
C LEU A 259 5.06 -11.10 -3.36
N ALA A 260 4.57 -12.20 -3.97
CA ALA A 260 3.65 -13.15 -3.33
C ALA A 260 4.23 -13.79 -2.05
N HIS A 261 5.56 -13.79 -1.90
CA HIS A 261 6.27 -14.32 -0.74
C HIS A 261 6.45 -13.29 0.41
N PHE A 262 5.94 -12.05 0.23
CA PHE A 262 5.91 -11.04 1.29
C PHE A 262 4.64 -11.13 2.10
N HIS A 263 4.80 -11.10 3.42
CA HIS A 263 3.70 -10.92 4.35
C HIS A 263 3.32 -9.44 4.49
N LEU A 264 2.12 -9.17 4.99
CA LEU A 264 1.57 -7.81 5.13
C LEU A 264 2.48 -6.84 5.91
N LEU A 265 3.20 -7.34 6.93
CA LEU A 265 4.03 -6.53 7.81
C LEU A 265 5.56 -6.69 7.59
N ASP A 266 5.99 -7.24 6.49
CA ASP A 266 7.41 -7.37 6.14
C ASP A 266 8.08 -6.02 5.77
N PHE A 267 7.68 -4.94 6.41
CA PHE A 267 8.18 -3.59 6.15
C PHE A 267 9.70 -3.45 6.29
N HIS A 268 10.35 -4.31 7.07
CA HIS A 268 11.80 -4.36 7.24
C HIS A 268 12.55 -4.95 6.03
N ARG A 269 11.85 -5.52 5.03
CA ARG A 269 12.43 -6.10 3.80
C ARG A 269 12.42 -5.10 2.63
N ALA A 270 12.58 -3.82 2.92
CA ALA A 270 12.46 -2.76 1.92
C ALA A 270 13.42 -2.94 0.74
N LYS A 271 14.68 -3.30 0.99
CA LYS A 271 15.69 -3.51 -0.06
C LYS A 271 15.21 -4.51 -1.12
N GLU A 272 14.71 -5.66 -0.68
CA GLU A 272 14.24 -6.73 -1.58
C GLU A 272 13.01 -6.28 -2.41
N ALA A 273 12.08 -5.57 -1.77
CA ALA A 273 10.91 -5.03 -2.47
C ALA A 273 11.31 -3.98 -3.51
N ILE A 274 12.21 -3.06 -3.19
CA ILE A 274 12.72 -2.03 -4.11
C ILE A 274 13.40 -2.69 -5.32
N GLU A 275 14.28 -3.67 -5.09
CA GLU A 275 14.95 -4.41 -6.16
C GLU A 275 13.95 -5.13 -7.06
N GLU A 276 12.86 -5.69 -6.50
CA GLU A 276 11.81 -6.34 -7.29
C GLU A 276 11.02 -5.34 -8.12
N GLY A 277 10.75 -4.15 -7.58
CA GLY A 277 10.13 -3.05 -8.34
C GLY A 277 10.97 -2.66 -9.55
N GLN A 278 12.29 -2.56 -9.39
CA GLN A 278 13.21 -2.29 -10.51
C GLN A 278 13.19 -3.42 -11.56
N ARG A 279 13.20 -4.69 -11.13
CA ARG A 279 13.10 -5.84 -12.03
C ARG A 279 11.79 -5.86 -12.82
N ALA A 280 10.68 -5.51 -12.18
CA ALA A 280 9.38 -5.47 -12.82
C ALA A 280 9.31 -4.42 -13.96
N VAL A 281 9.90 -3.24 -13.77
CA VAL A 281 10.02 -2.24 -14.84
C VAL A 281 10.94 -2.72 -15.96
N ALA A 282 12.09 -3.31 -15.62
CA ALA A 282 13.02 -3.83 -16.62
C ALA A 282 12.37 -4.89 -17.53
N ALA A 283 11.47 -5.70 -17.01
CA ALA A 283 10.76 -6.72 -17.75
C ALA A 283 9.84 -6.17 -18.86
N ILE A 284 9.31 -4.93 -18.68
CA ILE A 284 8.42 -4.29 -19.66
C ILE A 284 9.03 -3.03 -20.29
N LEU A 285 10.32 -2.79 -20.08
CA LEU A 285 10.99 -1.54 -20.48
C LEU A 285 10.87 -1.29 -21.99
N HIS A 286 10.93 -2.36 -22.81
CA HIS A 286 10.77 -2.24 -24.25
C HIS A 286 9.41 -1.62 -24.62
N SER A 287 8.33 -2.06 -23.98
CA SER A 287 6.99 -1.51 -24.20
C SER A 287 6.88 -0.06 -23.67
N LEU A 288 7.49 0.23 -22.54
CA LEU A 288 7.48 1.58 -21.95
C LEU A 288 8.26 2.61 -22.79
N ARG A 289 9.30 2.20 -23.52
CA ARG A 289 10.04 3.11 -24.40
C ARG A 289 9.17 3.72 -25.50
N ALA A 290 8.12 3.04 -25.92
CA ALA A 290 7.14 3.60 -26.84
C ALA A 290 6.46 4.90 -26.34
N LEU A 291 6.50 5.18 -25.02
CA LEU A 291 6.04 6.45 -24.43
C LEU A 291 7.00 7.60 -24.70
N VAL A 292 8.32 7.31 -24.76
CA VAL A 292 9.36 8.32 -24.92
C VAL A 292 9.59 8.62 -26.39
N ASP A 293 9.41 7.62 -27.26
CA ASP A 293 9.71 7.71 -28.70
C ASP A 293 8.55 8.28 -29.54
N GLN A 294 7.38 8.57 -28.94
CA GLN A 294 6.29 9.25 -29.67
C GLN A 294 6.60 10.73 -29.79
N PRO A 295 6.78 11.31 -30.99
CA PRO A 295 6.92 12.75 -31.17
C PRO A 295 5.64 13.44 -30.65
N SER A 296 5.84 14.47 -29.85
CA SER A 296 4.81 15.36 -29.31
C SER A 296 4.03 16.09 -30.40
#